data_734e2cfac795107a56fc2d4539b59dd7
#
_entry.id   734e2cfac795107a56fc2d4539b59dd7
#
_cell.length_a   1.000
_cell.length_b   1.000
_cell.length_c   1.000
_cell.angle_alpha   90.00
_cell.angle_beta   90.00
_cell.angle_gamma   90.00
#
_symmetry.space_group_name_H-M   'P 1'
#
loop_
_entity.id
_entity.type
_entity.pdbx_description
1 polymer ?
#
loop_
_entity_poly.entity_id
_entity_poly.type
_entity_poly.pdbx_seq_one_letter_code
_entity_poly.pdbx_strand_id
1 'polypeptide(L)'
;MKKLLSLLLPLALALSLTACGEKSADEAARQTPPTLTVTSANACSVTLKSSSYDWTYPQGLQSMTVIACGAHPLDETSRDITPVLEMPFTVPAAYFYTVTLDFGDNSPDSVSLRCWPSDAWGSTGMPSETVTAQRQDNGTFRAELPQSDGIFAVDALWDASSATYTFCTQAAGSEELHPGAVLSIGEIIGGRQREERIELLEKRIRELGMNPEDYWWYCDLRRYGSCRHAGFGLGFERMVMYLTGIGNIRDVELHPRTVGNADF
;
A
#
# COMPACT_ATOMS: atom_id res chain seq x y z
N MET A 1 73.19 -1.97 -0.93
CA MET A 1 72.11 -2.76 -1.54
C MET A 1 71.18 -3.48 -0.50
N LYS A 2 71.71 -4.08 0.60
CA LYS A 2 70.88 -4.76 1.58
C LYS A 2 69.91 -3.86 2.38
N LYS A 3 70.20 -2.56 2.59
CA LYS A 3 69.31 -1.60 3.29
C LYS A 3 68.14 -1.04 2.44
N LEU A 4 68.32 -1.04 1.10
CA LEU A 4 67.25 -0.58 0.19
C LEU A 4 66.16 -1.67 0.04
N LEU A 5 66.58 -2.96 0.11
CA LEU A 5 65.65 -4.08 -0.03
C LEU A 5 64.77 -4.25 1.21
N SER A 6 65.23 -3.84 2.41
CA SER A 6 64.45 -3.94 3.64
C SER A 6 63.38 -2.84 3.77
N LEU A 7 63.49 -1.74 3.01
CA LEU A 7 62.50 -0.66 3.00
C LEU A 7 61.40 -0.89 1.94
N LEU A 8 61.69 -1.64 0.88
CA LEU A 8 60.71 -1.95 -0.18
C LEU A 8 59.74 -3.05 0.20
N LEU A 9 60.14 -3.97 1.08
CA LEU A 9 59.27 -5.05 1.50
C LEU A 9 58.06 -4.61 2.37
N PRO A 10 58.23 -3.75 3.39
CA PRO A 10 57.10 -3.22 4.14
C PRO A 10 56.21 -2.24 3.32
N LEU A 11 56.79 -1.54 2.33
CA LEU A 11 56.03 -0.67 1.42
C LEU A 11 55.13 -1.49 0.48
N ALA A 12 55.63 -2.62 -0.05
CA ALA A 12 54.84 -3.54 -0.86
C ALA A 12 53.73 -4.25 -0.04
N LEU A 13 54.01 -4.55 1.25
CA LEU A 13 52.98 -5.14 2.14
C LEU A 13 51.92 -4.09 2.56
N ALA A 14 52.31 -2.81 2.72
CA ALA A 14 51.36 -1.74 3.03
C ALA A 14 50.45 -1.42 1.83
N LEU A 15 50.97 -1.50 0.59
CA LEU A 15 50.19 -1.35 -0.63
C LEU A 15 49.25 -2.53 -0.90
N SER A 16 49.53 -3.73 -0.40
CA SER A 16 48.65 -4.89 -0.55
C SER A 16 47.52 -4.94 0.48
N LEU A 17 47.63 -4.20 1.61
CA LEU A 17 46.58 -4.11 2.65
C LEU A 17 45.57 -3.01 2.39
N THR A 18 45.81 -2.10 1.44
CA THR A 18 44.84 -1.08 1.02
C THR A 18 43.93 -1.55 -0.12
N ALA A 19 44.06 -2.81 -0.58
CA ALA A 19 43.22 -3.37 -1.65
C ALA A 19 41.92 -4.03 -1.16
N CYS A 20 41.60 -3.97 0.14
CA CYS A 20 40.22 -4.13 0.61
C CYS A 20 39.52 -2.77 0.55
N GLY A 21 39.27 -2.28 -0.66
CA GLY A 21 38.44 -1.11 -0.86
C GLY A 21 37.05 -1.37 -0.31
N GLU A 22 36.57 -0.51 0.56
CA GLU A 22 35.15 -0.39 0.83
C GLU A 22 34.46 -0.26 -0.55
N LYS A 23 33.62 -1.24 -0.89
CA LYS A 23 32.80 -1.15 -2.10
C LYS A 23 32.03 0.16 -2.01
N SER A 24 32.13 1.01 -3.02
CA SER A 24 31.32 2.24 -3.05
C SER A 24 29.84 1.84 -2.97
N ALA A 25 29.01 2.67 -2.34
CA ALA A 25 27.58 2.42 -2.25
C ALA A 25 26.96 2.14 -3.63
N ASP A 26 27.47 2.77 -4.69
CA ASP A 26 27.07 2.57 -6.08
C ASP A 26 27.45 1.18 -6.62
N GLU A 27 28.58 0.62 -6.20
CA GLU A 27 29.01 -0.70 -6.65
C GLU A 27 28.20 -1.81 -5.92
N ALA A 28 27.86 -1.58 -4.65
CA ALA A 28 26.96 -2.45 -3.89
C ALA A 28 25.52 -2.41 -4.42
N ALA A 29 25.02 -1.24 -4.82
CA ALA A 29 23.71 -1.05 -5.39
C ALA A 29 23.51 -1.77 -6.74
N ARG A 30 24.58 -2.02 -7.51
CA ARG A 30 24.52 -2.75 -8.78
C ARG A 30 24.46 -4.27 -8.61
N GLN A 31 24.74 -4.80 -7.43
CA GLN A 31 24.81 -6.24 -7.17
C GLN A 31 23.47 -6.86 -6.77
N THR A 32 22.44 -6.05 -6.59
CA THR A 32 21.09 -6.50 -6.24
C THR A 32 20.07 -5.81 -7.15
N PRO A 33 18.89 -6.41 -7.35
CA PRO A 33 17.80 -5.74 -8.06
C PRO A 33 17.44 -4.39 -7.45
N PRO A 34 16.91 -3.43 -8.25
CA PRO A 34 16.41 -2.17 -7.73
C PRO A 34 15.28 -2.39 -6.73
N THR A 35 15.00 -1.39 -5.89
CA THR A 35 13.76 -1.37 -5.11
C THR A 35 12.60 -1.01 -6.03
N LEU A 36 11.41 -1.56 -5.74
CA LEU A 36 10.17 -1.23 -6.43
C LEU A 36 9.31 -0.36 -5.53
N THR A 37 8.92 0.81 -5.99
CA THR A 37 7.88 1.61 -5.33
C THR A 37 6.55 1.37 -6.03
N VAL A 38 5.56 0.88 -5.29
CA VAL A 38 4.19 0.69 -5.76
C VAL A 38 3.34 1.81 -5.20
N THR A 39 2.67 2.56 -6.07
CA THR A 39 1.82 3.68 -5.68
C THR A 39 0.39 3.46 -6.17
N SER A 40 -0.57 3.57 -5.28
CA SER A 40 -2.00 3.48 -5.60
C SER A 40 -2.56 4.82 -6.10
N ALA A 41 -3.77 4.80 -6.64
CA ALA A 41 -4.42 5.98 -7.19
C ALA A 41 -4.67 7.11 -6.16
N ASN A 42 -4.74 6.79 -4.86
CA ASN A 42 -4.85 7.75 -3.76
C ASN A 42 -3.49 8.25 -3.23
N ALA A 43 -2.41 8.03 -3.99
CA ALA A 43 -1.03 8.38 -3.65
C ALA A 43 -0.45 7.69 -2.40
N CYS A 44 -1.10 6.65 -1.86
CA CYS A 44 -0.46 5.75 -0.91
C CYS A 44 0.63 4.96 -1.63
N SER A 45 1.78 4.77 -1.02
CA SER A 45 2.89 4.06 -1.63
C SER A 45 3.59 3.13 -0.66
N VAL A 46 4.15 2.05 -1.19
CA VAL A 46 5.00 1.12 -0.47
C VAL A 46 6.26 0.86 -1.28
N THR A 47 7.41 0.79 -0.62
CA THR A 47 8.69 0.46 -1.26
C THR A 47 9.08 -0.97 -0.89
N LEU A 48 9.31 -1.77 -1.92
CA LEU A 48 9.56 -3.20 -1.84
C LEU A 48 11.01 -3.53 -2.18
N LYS A 49 11.57 -4.50 -1.47
CA LYS A 49 12.78 -5.21 -1.89
C LYS A 49 12.35 -6.49 -2.61
N SER A 50 13.18 -6.96 -3.54
CA SER A 50 12.94 -8.23 -4.22
C SER A 50 12.89 -9.40 -3.22
N SER A 51 11.87 -10.23 -3.34
CA SER A 51 11.71 -11.46 -2.55
C SER A 51 12.54 -12.61 -3.10
N SER A 52 12.64 -12.70 -4.44
CA SER A 52 13.51 -13.66 -5.14
C SER A 52 14.06 -13.02 -6.41
N TYR A 53 15.23 -13.44 -6.86
CA TYR A 53 15.82 -12.90 -8.08
C TYR A 53 16.91 -13.81 -8.66
N ASP A 54 17.13 -13.63 -9.95
CA ASP A 54 18.29 -14.05 -10.71
C ASP A 54 18.89 -12.76 -11.29
N TRP A 55 20.01 -12.30 -10.72
CA TRP A 55 20.53 -10.97 -11.01
C TRP A 55 21.96 -11.02 -11.53
N THR A 56 22.13 -10.56 -12.75
CA THR A 56 23.41 -10.50 -13.44
C THR A 56 23.94 -9.06 -13.47
N TYR A 57 25.16 -8.88 -13.00
CA TYR A 57 25.82 -7.57 -12.97
C TYR A 57 27.27 -7.66 -13.42
N PRO A 58 27.83 -6.58 -14.01
CA PRO A 58 29.23 -6.56 -14.43
C PRO A 58 30.17 -6.49 -13.22
N GLN A 59 31.22 -7.32 -13.23
CA GLN A 59 32.30 -7.26 -12.26
C GLN A 59 33.65 -7.29 -12.99
N GLY A 60 34.25 -6.11 -13.22
CA GLY A 60 35.44 -5.97 -14.05
C GLY A 60 35.17 -6.34 -15.50
N LEU A 61 35.89 -7.34 -16.02
CA LEU A 61 35.74 -7.84 -17.40
C LEU A 61 34.77 -9.05 -17.53
N GLN A 62 34.14 -9.45 -16.43
CA GLN A 62 33.23 -10.59 -16.37
C GLN A 62 31.84 -10.16 -15.85
N SER A 63 30.84 -10.96 -16.15
CA SER A 63 29.52 -10.84 -15.55
C SER A 63 29.39 -11.87 -14.43
N MET A 64 28.79 -11.44 -13.32
CA MET A 64 28.46 -12.30 -12.18
C MET A 64 26.95 -12.41 -12.07
N THR A 65 26.47 -13.61 -11.76
CA THR A 65 25.05 -13.84 -11.50
C THR A 65 24.86 -14.27 -10.05
N VAL A 66 23.92 -13.63 -9.36
CA VAL A 66 23.49 -13.95 -8.00
C VAL A 66 22.04 -14.40 -8.05
N ILE A 67 21.79 -15.59 -7.48
CA ILE A 67 20.44 -16.14 -7.36
C ILE A 67 20.02 -16.10 -5.90
N ALA A 68 18.88 -15.49 -5.60
CA ALA A 68 18.24 -15.54 -4.30
C ALA A 68 16.85 -16.16 -4.43
N CYS A 69 16.62 -17.24 -3.68
CA CYS A 69 15.32 -17.89 -3.59
C CYS A 69 14.62 -17.41 -2.31
N GLY A 70 13.52 -16.71 -2.47
CA GLY A 70 12.64 -16.31 -1.37
C GLY A 70 11.53 -17.33 -1.09
N ALA A 71 10.72 -17.07 -0.07
CA ALA A 71 9.53 -17.84 0.18
C ALA A 71 8.49 -17.64 -0.94
N HIS A 72 7.60 -18.62 -1.10
CA HIS A 72 6.48 -18.48 -2.04
C HIS A 72 5.59 -17.29 -1.60
N PRO A 73 5.04 -16.48 -2.53
CA PRO A 73 4.18 -15.34 -2.19
C PRO A 73 3.01 -15.68 -1.27
N LEU A 74 2.48 -16.90 -1.33
CA LEU A 74 1.38 -17.40 -0.50
C LEU A 74 1.85 -18.16 0.75
N ASP A 75 3.14 -18.17 1.06
CA ASP A 75 3.62 -18.86 2.26
C ASP A 75 3.06 -18.15 3.52
N GLU A 76 2.45 -18.92 4.43
CA GLU A 76 1.85 -18.40 5.66
C GLU A 76 2.87 -17.60 6.49
N THR A 77 4.14 -18.02 6.49
CA THR A 77 5.21 -17.32 7.22
C THR A 77 5.55 -15.96 6.62
N SER A 78 5.16 -15.71 5.37
CA SER A 78 5.36 -14.42 4.69
C SER A 78 4.27 -13.40 5.00
N ARG A 79 3.14 -13.82 5.54
CA ARG A 79 1.95 -12.98 5.76
C ARG A 79 2.26 -11.73 6.59
N ASP A 80 2.91 -11.92 7.75
CA ASP A 80 3.16 -10.82 8.68
C ASP A 80 4.28 -9.86 8.24
N ILE A 81 5.10 -10.29 7.27
CA ILE A 81 6.23 -9.49 6.76
C ILE A 81 5.97 -8.92 5.35
N THR A 82 4.89 -9.33 4.69
CA THR A 82 4.53 -8.81 3.36
C THR A 82 3.99 -7.39 3.50
N PRO A 83 4.61 -6.40 2.82
CA PRO A 83 4.16 -5.02 2.88
C PRO A 83 2.73 -4.84 2.37
N VAL A 84 1.96 -4.00 3.05
CA VAL A 84 0.56 -3.69 2.73
C VAL A 84 0.47 -2.36 2.02
N LEU A 85 -0.16 -2.33 0.85
CA LEU A 85 -0.53 -1.12 0.14
C LEU A 85 -2.00 -0.80 0.41
N GLU A 86 -2.27 0.34 1.00
CA GLU A 86 -3.64 0.82 1.18
C GLU A 86 -4.23 1.25 -0.17
N MET A 87 -5.36 0.65 -0.52
CA MET A 87 -6.09 0.96 -1.74
C MET A 87 -7.23 1.93 -1.44
N PRO A 88 -7.57 2.84 -2.38
CA PRO A 88 -8.69 3.75 -2.18
C PRO A 88 -9.99 2.97 -1.99
N PHE A 89 -10.85 3.44 -1.07
CA PHE A 89 -12.20 2.94 -0.95
C PHE A 89 -12.99 3.37 -2.19
N THR A 90 -13.16 2.48 -3.16
CA THR A 90 -14.02 2.73 -4.33
C THR A 90 -15.34 1.98 -4.18
N VAL A 91 -16.43 2.72 -4.35
CA VAL A 91 -17.79 2.20 -4.48
C VAL A 91 -17.95 1.78 -5.94
N PRO A 92 -18.74 0.86 -6.29
CA PRO A 92 -18.77 -0.59 -6.38
C PRO A 92 -18.02 -1.16 -7.61
N ALA A 93 -17.71 -2.41 -7.54
CA ALA A 93 -17.38 -3.51 -8.50
C ALA A 93 -17.02 -3.27 -9.99
N ALA A 94 -16.93 -2.07 -10.51
CA ALA A 94 -16.70 -1.80 -11.93
C ALA A 94 -15.43 -1.00 -12.26
N TYR A 95 -14.63 -0.64 -11.26
CA TYR A 95 -13.40 0.11 -11.51
C TYR A 95 -12.19 -0.72 -11.09
N PHE A 96 -11.35 -1.04 -12.04
CA PHE A 96 -10.05 -1.65 -11.82
C PHE A 96 -9.20 -0.73 -10.93
N TYR A 97 -8.57 -1.31 -9.93
CA TYR A 97 -7.67 -0.58 -9.05
C TYR A 97 -6.34 -0.36 -9.77
N THR A 98 -6.03 0.87 -10.08
CA THR A 98 -4.80 1.22 -10.79
C THR A 98 -3.65 1.41 -9.80
N VAL A 99 -2.51 0.77 -10.09
CA VAL A 99 -1.24 0.99 -9.41
C VAL A 99 -0.17 1.42 -10.39
N THR A 100 0.74 2.27 -9.91
CA THR A 100 1.97 2.65 -10.62
C THR A 100 3.16 1.94 -9.97
N LEU A 101 3.99 1.32 -10.81
CA LEU A 101 5.18 0.56 -10.43
C LEU A 101 6.40 1.34 -10.90
N ASP A 102 7.25 1.77 -9.97
CA ASP A 102 8.44 2.58 -10.24
C ASP A 102 9.69 1.85 -9.73
N PHE A 103 10.61 1.55 -10.65
CA PHE A 103 11.89 0.89 -10.38
C PHE A 103 13.07 1.89 -10.35
N GLY A 104 12.79 3.19 -10.34
CA GLY A 104 13.79 4.25 -10.44
C GLY A 104 14.53 4.20 -11.80
N ASP A 105 15.83 4.46 -11.75
CA ASP A 105 16.66 4.56 -12.96
C ASP A 105 16.89 3.23 -13.67
N ASN A 106 16.55 2.09 -13.05
CA ASN A 106 16.75 0.75 -13.61
C ASN A 106 15.41 0.08 -13.95
N SER A 107 14.68 0.67 -14.89
CA SER A 107 13.38 0.18 -15.34
C SER A 107 13.52 -1.15 -16.11
N PRO A 108 12.72 -2.19 -15.80
CA PRO A 108 12.75 -3.47 -16.51
C PRO A 108 12.20 -3.38 -17.94
N ASP A 109 12.44 -4.41 -18.75
CA ASP A 109 11.90 -4.53 -20.11
C ASP A 109 10.42 -4.89 -20.08
N SER A 110 10.01 -5.74 -19.16
CA SER A 110 8.61 -6.12 -18.97
C SER A 110 8.27 -6.40 -17.51
N VAL A 111 7.00 -6.19 -17.19
CA VAL A 111 6.44 -6.41 -15.85
C VAL A 111 5.10 -7.11 -15.98
N SER A 112 4.91 -8.17 -15.19
CA SER A 112 3.62 -8.81 -14.97
C SER A 112 3.34 -9.02 -13.49
N LEU A 113 2.08 -9.11 -13.12
CA LEU A 113 1.65 -9.36 -11.75
C LEU A 113 0.89 -10.68 -11.71
N ARG A 114 1.28 -11.55 -10.78
CA ARG A 114 0.45 -12.69 -10.36
C ARG A 114 -0.41 -12.26 -9.19
N CYS A 115 -1.69 -12.56 -9.26
CA CYS A 115 -2.70 -12.08 -8.33
C CYS A 115 -3.43 -13.25 -7.67
N TRP A 116 -3.67 -13.16 -6.37
CA TRP A 116 -4.44 -14.11 -5.58
C TRP A 116 -5.38 -13.36 -4.63
N PRO A 117 -6.52 -13.96 -4.24
CA PRO A 117 -7.39 -13.39 -3.23
C PRO A 117 -6.69 -13.31 -1.86
N SER A 118 -7.16 -12.42 -0.99
CA SER A 118 -6.54 -12.15 0.31
C SER A 118 -6.61 -13.31 1.30
N ASP A 119 -7.50 -14.28 1.08
CA ASP A 119 -7.64 -15.51 1.88
C ASP A 119 -6.78 -16.68 1.37
N ALA A 120 -5.95 -16.46 0.35
CA ALA A 120 -5.11 -17.50 -0.26
C ALA A 120 -3.86 -17.88 0.55
N TRP A 121 -3.58 -17.22 1.67
CA TRP A 121 -2.42 -17.52 2.51
C TRP A 121 -2.39 -19.01 2.91
N GLY A 122 -1.20 -19.62 2.88
CA GLY A 122 -1.00 -21.05 3.10
C GLY A 122 -1.32 -21.95 1.91
N SER A 123 -1.95 -21.43 0.85
CA SER A 123 -2.38 -22.21 -0.33
C SER A 123 -1.40 -22.09 -1.49
N THR A 124 -0.14 -22.47 -1.30
CA THR A 124 0.95 -22.30 -2.27
C THR A 124 0.73 -22.98 -3.64
N GLY A 125 -0.21 -23.90 -3.75
CA GLY A 125 -0.62 -24.53 -5.00
C GLY A 125 -1.79 -23.83 -5.72
N MET A 126 -2.31 -22.72 -5.19
CA MET A 126 -3.42 -22.00 -5.81
C MET A 126 -2.96 -21.33 -7.12
N PRO A 127 -3.70 -21.51 -8.24
CA PRO A 127 -3.40 -20.81 -9.48
C PRO A 127 -3.58 -19.31 -9.32
N SER A 128 -2.70 -18.53 -9.96
CA SER A 128 -2.79 -17.07 -9.99
C SER A 128 -3.54 -16.57 -11.22
N GLU A 129 -4.23 -15.46 -11.10
CA GLU A 129 -4.57 -14.62 -12.23
C GLU A 129 -3.35 -13.77 -12.61
N THR A 130 -3.13 -13.53 -13.90
CA THR A 130 -1.98 -12.75 -14.37
C THR A 130 -2.43 -11.48 -15.05
N VAL A 131 -1.87 -10.36 -14.60
CA VAL A 131 -2.08 -9.02 -15.17
C VAL A 131 -0.77 -8.53 -15.77
N THR A 132 -0.80 -8.05 -17.01
CA THR A 132 0.38 -7.44 -17.65
C THR A 132 0.37 -5.94 -17.40
N ALA A 133 1.46 -5.41 -16.87
CA ALA A 133 1.62 -3.97 -16.66
C ALA A 133 2.01 -3.28 -17.97
N GLN A 134 1.49 -2.07 -18.17
CA GLN A 134 1.76 -1.24 -19.35
C GLN A 134 2.85 -0.23 -19.04
N ARG A 135 3.93 -0.24 -19.84
CA ARG A 135 5.01 0.75 -19.73
C ARG A 135 4.50 2.14 -20.10
N GLN A 136 4.89 3.14 -19.30
CA GLN A 136 4.56 4.53 -19.50
C GLN A 136 5.77 5.30 -20.07
N ASP A 137 5.55 6.47 -20.68
CA ASP A 137 6.60 7.30 -21.28
C ASP A 137 7.67 7.76 -20.28
N ASN A 138 7.33 7.87 -19.00
CA ASN A 138 8.25 8.23 -17.92
C ASN A 138 9.07 7.05 -17.36
N GLY A 139 8.98 5.86 -17.96
CA GLY A 139 9.72 4.66 -17.54
C GLY A 139 9.06 3.86 -16.41
N THR A 140 7.97 4.32 -15.83
CA THR A 140 7.17 3.54 -14.87
C THR A 140 6.24 2.56 -15.59
N PHE A 141 5.60 1.67 -14.81
CA PHE A 141 4.56 0.77 -15.34
C PHE A 141 3.24 1.02 -14.63
N ARG A 142 2.16 0.85 -15.38
CA ARG A 142 0.79 0.93 -14.87
C ARG A 142 0.13 -0.43 -14.96
N ALA A 143 -0.47 -0.89 -13.88
CA ALA A 143 -1.24 -2.12 -13.83
C ALA A 143 -2.64 -1.84 -13.25
N GLU A 144 -3.62 -2.58 -13.75
CA GLU A 144 -5.00 -2.57 -13.26
C GLU A 144 -5.23 -3.86 -12.48
N LEU A 145 -5.38 -3.74 -11.15
CA LEU A 145 -5.56 -4.90 -10.27
C LEU A 145 -7.00 -5.39 -10.34
N PRO A 146 -7.24 -6.71 -10.35
CA PRO A 146 -8.58 -7.27 -10.50
C PRO A 146 -9.46 -7.07 -9.25
N GLN A 147 -8.85 -6.77 -8.11
CA GLN A 147 -9.55 -6.66 -6.81
C GLN A 147 -8.84 -5.68 -5.87
N SER A 148 -9.59 -5.18 -4.87
CA SER A 148 -9.06 -4.23 -3.87
C SER A 148 -8.19 -4.92 -2.81
N ASP A 149 -8.56 -6.15 -2.45
CA ASP A 149 -7.89 -6.94 -1.43
C ASP A 149 -7.28 -8.17 -2.07
N GLY A 150 -5.97 -8.29 -1.98
CA GLY A 150 -5.29 -9.42 -2.61
C GLY A 150 -3.82 -9.49 -2.26
N ILE A 151 -3.24 -10.60 -2.68
CA ILE A 151 -1.82 -10.88 -2.62
C ILE A 151 -1.27 -10.78 -4.03
N PHE A 152 -0.18 -10.04 -4.21
CA PHE A 152 0.38 -9.75 -5.53
C PHE A 152 1.87 -10.04 -5.53
N ALA A 153 2.32 -10.72 -6.60
CA ALA A 153 3.74 -10.87 -6.90
C ALA A 153 4.03 -10.18 -8.23
N VAL A 154 4.91 -9.18 -8.21
CA VAL A 154 5.37 -8.44 -9.38
C VAL A 154 6.59 -9.15 -9.92
N ASP A 155 6.49 -9.71 -11.09
CA ASP A 155 7.57 -10.36 -11.81
C ASP A 155 8.12 -9.37 -12.86
N ALA A 156 9.34 -8.91 -12.64
CA ALA A 156 10.04 -7.96 -13.50
C ALA A 156 11.21 -8.64 -14.22
N LEU A 157 11.33 -8.40 -15.51
CA LEU A 157 12.34 -8.97 -16.37
C LEU A 157 13.20 -7.88 -17.00
N TRP A 158 14.51 -8.05 -16.94
CA TRP A 158 15.54 -7.32 -17.68
C TRP A 158 16.22 -8.30 -18.63
N ASP A 159 16.95 -7.85 -19.61
CA ASP A 159 17.61 -8.66 -20.64
C ASP A 159 18.25 -9.96 -20.10
N ALA A 160 19.06 -9.86 -19.04
CA ALA A 160 19.77 -10.99 -18.43
C ALA A 160 19.46 -11.20 -16.95
N SER A 161 18.35 -10.66 -16.45
CA SER A 161 18.03 -10.67 -15.02
C SER A 161 16.51 -10.71 -14.79
N SER A 162 16.12 -11.25 -13.65
CA SER A 162 14.73 -11.24 -13.21
C SER A 162 14.63 -10.98 -11.71
N ALA A 163 13.53 -10.38 -11.27
CA ALA A 163 13.24 -10.23 -9.87
C ALA A 163 11.74 -10.30 -9.61
N THR A 164 11.36 -10.85 -8.46
CA THR A 164 9.99 -10.90 -7.95
C THR A 164 9.88 -10.06 -6.70
N TYR A 165 8.82 -9.26 -6.60
CA TYR A 165 8.48 -8.43 -5.45
C TYR A 165 7.08 -8.82 -4.98
N THR A 166 6.88 -8.89 -3.68
CA THR A 166 5.58 -9.30 -3.12
C THR A 166 5.02 -8.19 -2.26
N PHE A 167 3.73 -7.90 -2.43
CA PHE A 167 2.96 -7.02 -1.58
C PHE A 167 1.53 -7.55 -1.48
N CYS A 168 0.80 -7.10 -0.47
CA CYS A 168 -0.64 -7.29 -0.43
C CYS A 168 -1.34 -5.94 -0.46
N THR A 169 -2.58 -5.94 -0.90
CA THR A 169 -3.44 -4.78 -0.83
C THR A 169 -4.49 -4.98 0.23
N GLN A 170 -4.89 -3.88 0.83
CA GLN A 170 -6.02 -3.81 1.72
C GLN A 170 -6.88 -2.63 1.29
N ALA A 171 -8.18 -2.84 1.08
CA ALA A 171 -9.08 -1.72 0.87
C ALA A 171 -9.07 -0.84 2.12
N ALA A 172 -8.88 0.45 1.95
CA ALA A 172 -8.99 1.40 3.04
C ALA A 172 -10.36 1.21 3.71
N GLY A 173 -10.38 0.72 4.96
CA GLY A 173 -11.61 0.45 5.71
C GLY A 173 -12.13 -0.99 5.67
N SER A 174 -11.34 -1.99 5.24
CA SER A 174 -11.72 -3.42 5.27
C SER A 174 -11.62 -4.08 6.66
N GLU A 175 -11.04 -3.41 7.65
CA GLU A 175 -11.29 -3.82 9.03
C GLU A 175 -12.75 -3.50 9.37
N GLU A 176 -13.53 -4.53 9.72
CA GLU A 176 -14.97 -4.54 10.09
C GLU A 176 -15.64 -3.18 9.92
N LEU A 177 -16.52 -3.05 8.93
CA LEU A 177 -17.29 -1.85 8.62
C LEU A 177 -17.71 -1.06 9.87
N HIS A 178 -16.79 -0.36 10.48
CA HIS A 178 -17.17 0.82 11.25
C HIS A 178 -17.80 1.78 10.25
N PRO A 179 -18.99 2.28 10.50
CA PRO A 179 -19.75 3.06 9.52
C PRO A 179 -19.15 4.45 9.24
N GLY A 180 -17.82 4.52 9.12
CA GLY A 180 -17.11 5.76 8.86
C GLY A 180 -15.63 5.53 8.49
N ALA A 181 -15.11 6.31 7.55
CA ALA A 181 -13.68 6.36 7.31
C ALA A 181 -13.00 7.08 8.48
N VAL A 182 -12.11 6.37 9.19
CA VAL A 182 -11.30 6.92 10.28
C VAL A 182 -9.88 7.08 9.76
N LEU A 183 -9.41 8.31 9.70
CA LEU A 183 -8.04 8.65 9.38
C LEU A 183 -7.30 9.14 10.63
N SER A 184 -6.02 9.45 10.53
CA SER A 184 -5.22 10.00 11.64
C SER A 184 -5.84 11.26 12.29
N ILE A 185 -6.73 11.94 11.59
CA ILE A 185 -7.50 13.11 12.03
C ILE A 185 -8.89 12.77 12.60
N GLY A 186 -9.24 11.47 12.70
CA GLY A 186 -10.55 10.97 13.14
C GLY A 186 -11.50 10.66 11.98
N GLU A 187 -12.78 10.36 12.30
CA GLU A 187 -13.81 10.03 11.33
C GLU A 187 -14.12 11.21 10.40
N ILE A 188 -13.91 11.05 9.10
CA ILE A 188 -14.26 12.04 8.06
C ILE A 188 -15.65 11.79 7.50
N ILE A 189 -15.97 10.53 7.20
CA ILE A 189 -17.24 10.11 6.61
C ILE A 189 -17.86 9.02 7.46
N GLY A 190 -19.11 9.20 7.86
CA GLY A 190 -19.95 8.18 8.47
C GLY A 190 -21.16 7.90 7.60
N GLY A 191 -21.42 6.64 7.27
CA GLY A 191 -22.56 6.29 6.45
C GLY A 191 -23.12 4.92 6.80
N ARG A 192 -24.43 4.77 6.62
CA ARG A 192 -25.08 3.47 6.79
C ARG A 192 -26.39 3.39 6.02
N GLN A 193 -26.79 2.16 5.70
CA GLN A 193 -28.14 1.88 5.24
C GLN A 193 -29.12 2.08 6.41
N ARG A 194 -30.25 2.73 6.15
CA ARG A 194 -31.28 2.94 7.15
C ARG A 194 -32.16 1.70 7.30
N GLU A 195 -32.60 1.42 8.54
CA GLU A 195 -33.54 0.34 8.80
C GLU A 195 -34.89 0.68 8.20
N GLU A 196 -35.44 -0.24 7.39
CA GLU A 196 -36.73 -0.08 6.71
C GLU A 196 -37.88 -0.81 7.44
N ARG A 197 -37.55 -1.75 8.31
CA ARG A 197 -38.53 -2.56 9.07
C ARG A 197 -38.92 -1.81 10.35
N ILE A 198 -40.20 -1.41 10.40
CA ILE A 198 -40.70 -0.58 11.51
C ILE A 198 -40.55 -1.27 12.88
N GLU A 199 -40.78 -2.57 12.95
CA GLU A 199 -40.72 -3.33 14.19
C GLU A 199 -39.32 -3.33 14.81
N LEU A 200 -38.30 -3.46 13.95
CA LEU A 200 -36.91 -3.43 14.40
C LEU A 200 -36.47 -2.02 14.79
N LEU A 201 -36.95 -1.01 14.07
CA LEU A 201 -36.68 0.38 14.41
C LEU A 201 -37.26 0.75 15.77
N GLU A 202 -38.54 0.46 16.01
CA GLU A 202 -39.21 0.71 17.31
C GLU A 202 -38.56 -0.10 18.43
N LYS A 203 -38.21 -1.37 18.19
CA LYS A 203 -37.49 -2.16 19.17
C LYS A 203 -36.17 -1.49 19.57
N ARG A 204 -35.40 -1.04 18.60
CA ARG A 204 -34.11 -0.40 18.84
C ARG A 204 -34.24 0.92 19.59
N ILE A 205 -35.25 1.72 19.28
CA ILE A 205 -35.54 2.95 20.00
C ILE A 205 -35.78 2.65 21.49
N ARG A 206 -36.59 1.63 21.80
CA ARG A 206 -36.87 1.21 23.20
C ARG A 206 -35.60 0.66 23.89
N GLU A 207 -34.81 -0.15 23.21
CA GLU A 207 -33.54 -0.67 23.75
C GLU A 207 -32.56 0.42 24.15
N LEU A 208 -32.57 1.55 23.44
CA LEU A 208 -31.76 2.72 23.75
C LEU A 208 -32.38 3.61 24.85
N GLY A 209 -33.47 3.18 25.47
CA GLY A 209 -34.18 3.97 26.53
C GLY A 209 -34.94 5.19 26.00
N MET A 210 -35.14 5.28 24.67
CA MET A 210 -35.87 6.37 24.04
C MET A 210 -37.35 6.01 23.87
N ASN A 211 -38.23 7.03 23.85
CA ASN A 211 -39.66 6.82 23.60
C ASN A 211 -39.94 6.87 22.08
N PRO A 212 -40.53 5.80 21.46
CA PRO A 212 -40.89 5.83 20.03
C PRO A 212 -41.85 6.96 19.64
N GLU A 213 -42.66 7.49 20.57
CA GLU A 213 -43.57 8.57 20.29
C GLU A 213 -42.85 9.88 19.98
N ASP A 214 -41.67 10.10 20.53
CA ASP A 214 -40.85 11.28 20.24
C ASP A 214 -40.27 11.24 18.84
N TYR A 215 -40.25 10.03 18.25
CA TYR A 215 -39.75 9.74 16.89
C TYR A 215 -40.86 9.35 15.92
N TRP A 216 -42.13 9.74 16.22
CA TRP A 216 -43.30 9.33 15.42
C TRP A 216 -43.12 9.63 13.93
N TRP A 217 -42.61 10.81 13.58
CA TRP A 217 -42.37 11.24 12.20
C TRP A 217 -41.37 10.35 11.47
N TYR A 218 -40.36 9.85 12.16
CA TYR A 218 -39.35 8.95 11.60
C TYR A 218 -39.90 7.54 11.45
N CYS A 219 -40.72 7.09 12.37
CA CYS A 219 -41.43 5.82 12.29
C CYS A 219 -42.47 5.83 11.17
N ASP A 220 -43.18 6.94 10.97
CA ASP A 220 -44.19 7.07 9.93
C ASP A 220 -43.61 6.97 8.52
N LEU A 221 -42.37 7.38 8.29
CA LEU A 221 -41.68 7.12 7.03
C LEU A 221 -41.51 5.62 6.71
N ARG A 222 -41.75 4.72 7.66
CA ARG A 222 -41.73 3.27 7.47
C ARG A 222 -43.14 2.68 7.45
N ARG A 223 -44.08 3.27 8.15
CA ARG A 223 -45.49 2.81 8.19
C ARG A 223 -46.23 3.08 6.90
N TYR A 224 -46.02 4.23 6.30
CA TYR A 224 -46.76 4.70 5.12
C TYR A 224 -46.05 4.48 3.77
N GLY A 225 -45.04 3.70 3.75
CA GLY A 225 -44.30 3.32 2.57
C GLY A 225 -42.81 3.61 2.75
N SER A 226 -42.03 2.55 2.79
CA SER A 226 -40.57 2.62 2.92
C SER A 226 -39.90 2.21 1.63
N CYS A 227 -38.76 2.79 1.35
CA CYS A 227 -37.82 2.30 0.34
C CYS A 227 -36.46 2.04 0.98
N ARG A 228 -35.71 1.12 0.39
CA ARG A 228 -34.33 0.91 0.81
C ARG A 228 -33.50 2.15 0.48
N HIS A 229 -32.92 2.76 1.50
CA HIS A 229 -32.12 3.97 1.36
C HIS A 229 -30.95 3.97 2.34
N ALA A 230 -29.93 4.73 2.01
CA ALA A 230 -28.76 4.96 2.83
C ALA A 230 -28.50 6.45 2.97
N GLY A 231 -27.73 6.83 3.93
CA GLY A 231 -27.26 8.20 4.10
C GLY A 231 -25.87 8.23 4.65
N PHE A 232 -25.13 9.27 4.32
CA PHE A 232 -23.82 9.53 4.88
C PHE A 232 -23.70 10.98 5.33
N GLY A 233 -22.81 11.23 6.27
CA GLY A 233 -22.37 12.56 6.67
C GLY A 233 -20.87 12.70 6.41
N LEU A 234 -20.47 13.84 5.85
CA LEU A 234 -19.08 14.19 5.60
C LEU A 234 -18.73 15.36 6.52
N GLY A 235 -17.71 15.20 7.36
CA GLY A 235 -17.14 16.29 8.16
C GLY A 235 -16.32 17.22 7.29
N PHE A 236 -16.88 18.38 6.94
CA PHE A 236 -16.22 19.33 6.05
C PHE A 236 -14.89 19.83 6.62
N GLU A 237 -14.89 20.21 7.89
CA GLU A 237 -13.69 20.69 8.58
C GLU A 237 -12.60 19.61 8.62
N ARG A 238 -12.97 18.37 8.88
CA ARG A 238 -12.02 17.24 8.84
C ARG A 238 -11.49 16.98 7.44
N MET A 239 -12.30 17.18 6.41
CA MET A 239 -11.81 17.10 5.04
C MET A 239 -10.79 18.21 4.75
N VAL A 240 -11.04 19.44 5.23
CA VAL A 240 -10.07 20.54 5.09
C VAL A 240 -8.78 20.22 5.84
N MET A 241 -8.84 19.70 7.08
CA MET A 241 -7.66 19.23 7.82
C MET A 241 -6.85 18.23 7.01
N TYR A 242 -7.52 17.24 6.42
CA TYR A 242 -6.87 16.22 5.61
C TYR A 242 -6.18 16.81 4.38
N LEU A 243 -6.85 17.67 3.63
CA LEU A 243 -6.30 18.27 2.40
C LEU A 243 -5.17 19.26 2.66
N THR A 244 -5.16 19.93 3.82
CA THR A 244 -4.18 20.95 4.18
C THR A 244 -3.05 20.43 5.08
N GLY A 245 -3.20 19.23 5.66
CA GLY A 245 -2.26 18.68 6.63
C GLY A 245 -2.31 19.35 8.01
N ILE A 246 -3.34 20.19 8.29
CA ILE A 246 -3.50 20.87 9.57
C ILE A 246 -4.03 19.88 10.61
N GLY A 247 -3.34 19.77 11.75
CA GLY A 247 -3.65 18.79 12.79
C GLY A 247 -4.75 19.17 13.77
N ASN A 248 -5.23 20.42 13.77
CA ASN A 248 -6.23 20.91 14.71
C ASN A 248 -7.44 21.49 13.98
N ILE A 249 -8.63 20.98 14.29
CA ILE A 249 -9.88 21.39 13.64
C ILE A 249 -10.19 22.88 13.81
N ARG A 250 -9.73 23.50 14.88
CA ARG A 250 -9.94 24.96 15.12
C ARG A 250 -9.20 25.83 14.13
N ASP A 251 -8.09 25.31 13.58
CA ASP A 251 -7.22 26.08 12.69
C ASP A 251 -7.73 26.07 11.23
N VAL A 252 -8.76 25.26 10.94
CA VAL A 252 -9.41 25.22 9.62
C VAL A 252 -10.75 25.95 9.57
N GLU A 253 -11.21 26.45 10.73
CA GLU A 253 -12.42 27.27 10.83
C GLU A 253 -12.08 28.76 10.90
N LEU A 254 -12.84 29.59 10.19
CA LEU A 254 -12.65 31.04 10.22
C LEU A 254 -12.99 31.64 11.60
N HIS A 255 -13.96 31.05 12.29
CA HIS A 255 -14.47 31.50 13.60
C HIS A 255 -14.70 30.28 14.51
N PRO A 256 -13.62 29.65 15.01
CA PRO A 256 -13.75 28.46 15.82
C PRO A 256 -14.42 28.75 17.14
N ARG A 257 -15.49 28.00 17.44
CA ARG A 257 -16.20 28.12 18.72
C ARG A 257 -15.82 26.97 19.64
N THR A 258 -15.53 27.31 20.89
CA THR A 258 -15.20 26.33 21.92
C THR A 258 -15.99 26.62 23.20
N VAL A 259 -15.98 25.66 24.14
CA VAL A 259 -16.62 25.85 25.43
C VAL A 259 -16.03 27.09 26.14
N GLY A 260 -16.86 28.05 26.44
CA GLY A 260 -16.45 29.30 27.08
C GLY A 260 -15.85 30.36 26.12
N ASN A 261 -15.82 30.08 24.82
CA ASN A 261 -15.34 31.02 23.79
C ASN A 261 -16.24 30.96 22.56
N ALA A 262 -17.01 32.00 22.34
CA ALA A 262 -17.86 32.24 21.17
C ALA A 262 -17.72 33.67 20.64
N ASP A 263 -16.61 34.31 20.94
CA ASP A 263 -16.30 35.66 20.45
C ASP A 263 -15.91 35.62 18.98
N PHE A 264 -16.24 36.64 18.23
CA PHE A 264 -15.98 36.79 16.80
C PHE A 264 -14.87 37.80 16.58
#